data_eb52e740c99fe82b731d8e2c5f3e4424
#
_entry.id   eb52e740c99fe82b731d8e2c5f3e4424
#
_cell.length_a   1.000
_cell.length_b   1.000
_cell.length_c   1.000
_cell.angle_alpha   90.00
_cell.angle_beta   90.00
_cell.angle_gamma   90.00
#
_symmetry.space_group_name_H-M   'P 1'
#
loop_
_entity.id
_entity.type
_entity.pdbx_description
1 polymer ?
#
loop_
_entity_poly.entity_id
_entity_poly.type
_entity_poly.pdbx_seq_one_letter_code
_entity_poly.pdbx_strand_id
1 'polypeptide(L)'
;WVKKQGNNIVFKRVHVASDPRVAPQQRLYYTLEAMNLVEQYHVKAFDAIHKDNLKLQSDEEVFDWAAKAGIDRAAFTAAYRSFGIPSKLRRADAMMAAYKVDHWPMVAIDGKYTTSPSMANKNATAAMSEAQQQDQALAVMDFLVAKAKAEKK
;
A
#
# COMPACT_ATOMS: atom_id res chain seq x y z
N TRP A 1 5.28 1.66 13.73
CA TRP A 1 5.24 0.23 14.02
C TRP A 1 6.29 -0.54 13.23
N VAL A 2 6.40 -0.40 11.92
CA VAL A 2 7.42 -1.09 11.09
C VAL A 2 8.84 -0.84 11.61
N LYS A 3 9.19 0.42 11.94
CA LYS A 3 10.48 0.75 12.55
C LYS A 3 10.71 0.04 13.89
N LYS A 4 9.66 -0.06 14.71
CA LYS A 4 9.72 -0.78 16.00
C LYS A 4 9.97 -2.27 15.81
N GLN A 5 9.42 -2.87 14.74
CA GLN A 5 9.65 -4.28 14.43
C GLN A 5 11.09 -4.58 13.97
N GLY A 6 11.78 -3.62 13.36
CA GLY A 6 13.15 -3.80 12.86
C GLY A 6 13.28 -5.04 11.98
N ASN A 7 14.25 -5.91 12.29
CA ASN A 7 14.50 -7.16 11.57
C ASN A 7 13.51 -8.30 11.91
N ASN A 8 12.49 -8.01 12.74
CA ASN A 8 11.51 -8.99 13.16
C ASN A 8 10.55 -9.39 12.03
N ILE A 9 10.38 -8.53 11.05
CA ILE A 9 9.47 -8.69 9.90
C ILE A 9 10.13 -8.23 8.60
N VAL A 10 9.59 -8.69 7.49
CA VAL A 10 9.81 -8.10 6.16
C VAL A 10 8.50 -7.43 5.74
N PHE A 11 8.47 -6.10 5.78
CA PHE A 11 7.30 -5.33 5.40
C PHE A 11 7.29 -5.07 3.90
N LYS A 12 6.15 -5.35 3.27
CA LYS A 12 5.90 -5.07 1.84
C LYS A 12 4.58 -4.35 1.67
N ARG A 13 4.59 -3.26 0.90
CA ARG A 13 3.37 -2.59 0.48
C ARG A 13 2.86 -3.23 -0.82
N VAL A 14 1.56 -3.42 -0.91
CA VAL A 14 0.88 -3.88 -2.12
C VAL A 14 -0.19 -2.84 -2.45
N HIS A 15 0.02 -2.12 -3.54
CA HIS A 15 -0.98 -1.18 -4.03
C HIS A 15 -1.95 -1.90 -4.94
N VAL A 16 -3.23 -1.77 -4.64
CA VAL A 16 -4.33 -2.38 -5.39
C VAL A 16 -5.25 -1.31 -5.95
N ALA A 17 -5.97 -1.62 -7.02
CA ALA A 17 -6.99 -0.77 -7.60
C ALA A 17 -8.28 -1.57 -7.71
N SER A 18 -9.33 -1.11 -7.06
CA SER A 18 -10.69 -1.70 -7.18
C SER A 18 -11.50 -1.03 -8.29
N ASP A 19 -11.08 0.14 -8.73
CA ASP A 19 -11.72 0.95 -9.76
C ASP A 19 -10.71 1.23 -10.87
N PRO A 20 -11.04 0.96 -12.14
CA PRO A 20 -10.15 1.25 -13.27
C PRO A 20 -9.67 2.72 -13.33
N ARG A 21 -10.45 3.66 -12.80
CA ARG A 21 -10.09 5.09 -12.75
C ARG A 21 -8.85 5.36 -11.88
N VAL A 22 -8.56 4.50 -10.90
CA VAL A 22 -7.38 4.64 -10.02
C VAL A 22 -6.22 3.74 -10.46
N ALA A 23 -6.34 3.04 -11.58
CA ALA A 23 -5.25 2.24 -12.12
C ALA A 23 -3.96 3.06 -12.40
N PRO A 24 -4.02 4.33 -12.88
CA PRO A 24 -2.83 5.16 -13.01
C PRO A 24 -2.12 5.42 -11.67
N GLN A 25 -2.86 5.56 -10.56
CA GLN A 25 -2.28 5.71 -9.22
C GLN A 25 -1.57 4.43 -8.75
N GLN A 26 -2.15 3.26 -9.02
CA GLN A 26 -1.52 1.97 -8.75
C GLN A 26 -0.22 1.82 -9.55
N ARG A 27 -0.28 2.16 -10.84
CA ARG A 27 0.89 2.14 -11.74
C ARG A 27 1.98 3.13 -11.29
N LEU A 28 1.59 4.31 -10.83
CA LEU A 28 2.52 5.29 -10.22
C LEU A 28 3.33 4.65 -9.09
N TYR A 29 2.68 3.97 -8.15
CA TYR A 29 3.38 3.32 -7.05
C TYR A 29 4.43 2.31 -7.54
N TYR A 30 4.03 1.40 -8.46
CA TYR A 30 4.95 0.39 -8.97
C TYR A 30 6.06 0.96 -9.85
N THR A 31 5.84 2.11 -10.46
CA THR A 31 6.89 2.85 -11.16
C THR A 31 7.90 3.43 -10.17
N LEU A 32 7.44 4.07 -9.10
CA LEU A 32 8.32 4.56 -8.03
C LEU A 32 9.12 3.41 -7.41
N GLU A 33 8.48 2.25 -7.21
CA GLU A 33 9.16 1.06 -6.71
C GLU A 33 10.24 0.55 -7.67
N ALA A 34 9.95 0.49 -8.98
CA ALA A 34 10.91 0.08 -10.00
C ALA A 34 12.11 1.02 -10.12
N MET A 35 11.92 2.30 -9.82
CA MET A 35 12.95 3.33 -9.81
C MET A 35 13.65 3.48 -8.45
N ASN A 36 13.30 2.69 -7.42
CA ASN A 36 13.77 2.83 -6.03
C ASN A 36 13.47 4.21 -5.41
N LEU A 37 12.36 4.82 -5.78
CA LEU A 37 11.95 6.16 -5.36
C LEU A 37 10.81 6.17 -4.32
N VAL A 38 10.34 5.00 -3.87
CA VAL A 38 9.19 4.89 -2.95
C VAL A 38 9.43 5.69 -1.66
N GLU A 39 10.57 5.52 -1.00
CA GLU A 39 10.83 6.19 0.28
C GLU A 39 10.83 7.72 0.16
N GLN A 40 11.22 8.26 -0.99
CA GLN A 40 11.30 9.70 -1.23
C GLN A 40 9.96 10.31 -1.65
N TYR A 41 9.14 9.55 -2.41
CA TYR A 41 7.97 10.11 -3.11
C TYR A 41 6.63 9.55 -2.68
N HIS A 42 6.59 8.44 -1.93
CA HIS A 42 5.34 7.82 -1.53
C HIS A 42 4.42 8.78 -0.74
N VAL A 43 4.97 9.43 0.28
CA VAL A 43 4.20 10.41 1.08
C VAL A 43 3.77 11.59 0.23
N LYS A 44 4.64 12.09 -0.66
CA LYS A 44 4.31 13.19 -1.57
C LYS A 44 3.14 12.83 -2.51
N ALA A 45 3.11 11.59 -3.01
CA ALA A 45 2.01 11.13 -3.86
C ALA A 45 0.68 11.05 -3.07
N PHE A 46 0.72 10.58 -1.82
CA PHE A 46 -0.45 10.57 -0.94
C PHE A 46 -0.93 11.99 -0.61
N ASP A 47 -0.02 12.89 -0.28
CA ASP A 47 -0.36 14.29 -0.01
C ASP A 47 -0.99 14.97 -1.24
N ALA A 48 -0.42 14.73 -2.43
CA ALA A 48 -0.98 15.25 -3.68
C ALA A 48 -2.43 14.79 -3.90
N ILE A 49 -2.75 13.53 -3.62
CA ILE A 49 -4.10 13.00 -3.79
C ILE A 49 -5.03 13.48 -2.67
N HIS A 50 -4.61 13.40 -1.40
CA HIS A 50 -5.51 13.56 -0.25
C HIS A 50 -5.53 14.98 0.33
N LYS A 51 -4.46 15.76 0.16
CA LYS A 51 -4.39 17.15 0.63
C LYS A 51 -4.59 18.14 -0.50
N ASP A 52 -3.90 17.91 -1.64
CA ASP A 52 -3.96 18.81 -2.79
C ASP A 52 -5.11 18.49 -3.75
N ASN A 53 -5.85 17.40 -3.49
CA ASN A 53 -7.01 16.93 -4.27
C ASN A 53 -6.71 16.63 -5.74
N LEU A 54 -5.46 16.29 -6.08
CA LEU A 54 -5.11 15.84 -7.42
C LEU A 54 -5.72 14.47 -7.70
N LYS A 55 -6.33 14.29 -8.87
CA LYS A 55 -7.01 13.03 -9.19
C LYS A 55 -6.04 11.94 -9.60
N LEU A 56 -5.01 12.26 -10.37
CA LEU A 56 -4.03 11.31 -10.92
C LEU A 56 -4.72 10.08 -11.56
N GLN A 57 -5.77 10.35 -12.33
CA GLN A 57 -6.62 9.33 -12.98
C GLN A 57 -6.29 9.11 -14.44
N SER A 58 -5.29 9.81 -14.97
CA SER A 58 -4.73 9.58 -16.30
C SER A 58 -3.22 9.47 -16.25
N ASP A 59 -2.64 8.81 -17.26
CA ASP A 59 -1.20 8.68 -17.38
C ASP A 59 -0.51 10.06 -17.45
N GLU A 60 -1.10 11.02 -18.18
CA GLU A 60 -0.53 12.37 -18.31
C GLU A 60 -0.53 13.13 -16.97
N GLU A 61 -1.62 13.05 -16.19
CA GLU A 61 -1.65 13.64 -14.85
C GLU A 61 -0.55 13.08 -13.94
N VAL A 62 -0.29 11.77 -14.05
CA VAL A 62 0.79 11.11 -13.30
C VAL A 62 2.16 11.58 -13.78
N PHE A 63 2.38 11.73 -15.10
CA PHE A 63 3.65 12.23 -15.65
C PHE A 63 3.90 13.69 -15.27
N ASP A 64 2.86 14.52 -15.31
CA ASP A 64 2.94 15.93 -14.91
C ASP A 64 3.24 16.07 -13.42
N TRP A 65 2.58 15.27 -12.59
CA TRP A 65 2.88 15.23 -11.16
C TRP A 65 4.33 14.80 -10.90
N ALA A 66 4.80 13.74 -11.54
CA ALA A 66 6.18 13.25 -11.37
C ALA A 66 7.21 14.32 -11.74
N ALA A 67 7.01 15.01 -12.87
CA ALA A 67 7.89 16.10 -13.29
C ALA A 67 7.87 17.26 -12.31
N LYS A 68 6.70 17.70 -11.83
CA LYS A 68 6.55 18.76 -10.81
C LYS A 68 7.18 18.36 -9.48
N ALA A 69 7.14 17.08 -9.12
CA ALA A 69 7.77 16.57 -7.91
C ALA A 69 9.31 16.49 -8.01
N GLY A 70 9.89 16.75 -9.19
CA GLY A 70 11.36 16.75 -9.43
C GLY A 70 11.90 15.42 -9.96
N ILE A 71 11.05 14.52 -10.46
CA ILE A 71 11.48 13.30 -11.13
C ILE A 71 11.66 13.60 -12.61
N ASP A 72 12.75 13.11 -13.22
CA ASP A 72 12.94 13.22 -14.65
C ASP A 72 11.78 12.59 -15.43
N ARG A 73 11.06 13.40 -16.22
CA ARG A 73 9.83 12.99 -16.92
C ARG A 73 10.10 11.86 -17.90
N ALA A 74 11.21 11.90 -18.63
CA ALA A 74 11.52 10.91 -19.64
C ALA A 74 11.85 9.55 -19.01
N ALA A 75 12.71 9.55 -17.99
CA ALA A 75 13.05 8.34 -17.23
C ALA A 75 11.81 7.75 -16.54
N PHE A 76 10.97 8.59 -15.92
CA PHE A 76 9.74 8.14 -15.27
C PHE A 76 8.76 7.52 -16.29
N THR A 77 8.52 8.17 -17.42
CA THR A 77 7.62 7.68 -18.47
C THR A 77 8.13 6.35 -19.05
N ALA A 78 9.43 6.23 -19.27
CA ALA A 78 10.04 4.97 -19.74
C ALA A 78 9.83 3.83 -18.73
N ALA A 79 10.07 4.08 -17.44
CA ALA A 79 9.82 3.13 -16.37
C ALA A 79 8.34 2.75 -16.27
N TYR A 80 7.43 3.72 -16.30
CA TYR A 80 5.98 3.54 -16.22
C TYR A 80 5.43 2.67 -17.36
N ARG A 81 6.00 2.77 -18.57
CA ARG A 81 5.63 1.99 -19.75
C ARG A 81 6.42 0.69 -19.89
N SER A 82 7.32 0.38 -18.95
CA SER A 82 8.14 -0.83 -19.01
C SER A 82 7.33 -2.11 -18.85
N PHE A 83 7.82 -3.21 -19.44
CA PHE A 83 7.18 -4.53 -19.36
C PHE A 83 7.07 -5.08 -17.92
N GLY A 84 7.89 -4.61 -16.99
CA GLY A 84 7.87 -5.05 -15.60
C GLY A 84 6.63 -4.58 -14.84
N ILE A 85 6.09 -3.40 -15.18
CA ILE A 85 4.95 -2.82 -14.47
C ILE A 85 3.68 -3.66 -14.60
N PRO A 86 3.22 -4.08 -15.80
CA PRO A 86 2.05 -4.96 -15.92
C PRO A 86 2.15 -6.25 -15.11
N SER A 87 3.35 -6.81 -14.95
CA SER A 87 3.54 -8.01 -14.13
C SER A 87 3.35 -7.73 -12.63
N LYS A 88 3.81 -6.58 -12.15
CA LYS A 88 3.59 -6.12 -10.76
C LYS A 88 2.11 -5.87 -10.49
N LEU A 89 1.39 -5.24 -11.43
CA LEU A 89 -0.06 -5.00 -11.33
C LEU A 89 -0.82 -6.32 -11.22
N ARG A 90 -0.61 -7.25 -12.15
CA ARG A 90 -1.26 -8.58 -12.10
C ARG A 90 -0.97 -9.33 -10.81
N ARG A 91 0.25 -9.22 -10.28
CA ARG A 91 0.59 -9.84 -8.99
C ARG A 91 -0.18 -9.21 -7.84
N ALA A 92 -0.33 -7.90 -7.82
CA ALA A 92 -1.12 -7.18 -6.81
C ALA A 92 -2.59 -7.59 -6.86
N ASP A 93 -3.18 -7.68 -8.05
CA ASP A 93 -4.56 -8.11 -8.26
C ASP A 93 -4.77 -9.56 -7.82
N ALA A 94 -3.83 -10.45 -8.14
CA ALA A 94 -3.85 -11.83 -7.67
C ALA A 94 -3.76 -11.93 -6.14
N MET A 95 -2.94 -11.09 -5.50
CA MET A 95 -2.87 -11.02 -4.04
C MET A 95 -4.16 -10.47 -3.42
N MET A 96 -4.75 -9.44 -4.03
CA MET A 96 -6.04 -8.91 -3.59
C MET A 96 -7.12 -9.99 -3.59
N ALA A 97 -7.20 -10.78 -4.65
CA ALA A 97 -8.13 -11.89 -4.76
C ALA A 97 -7.82 -13.02 -3.74
N ALA A 98 -6.56 -13.42 -3.61
CA ALA A 98 -6.13 -14.50 -2.71
C ALA A 98 -6.41 -14.18 -1.23
N TYR A 99 -6.22 -12.93 -0.81
CA TYR A 99 -6.51 -12.48 0.55
C TYR A 99 -7.94 -11.96 0.74
N LYS A 100 -8.77 -11.99 -0.31
CA LYS A 100 -10.16 -11.51 -0.30
C LYS A 100 -10.24 -10.07 0.22
N VAL A 101 -9.37 -9.21 -0.29
CA VAL A 101 -9.32 -7.79 0.10
C VAL A 101 -10.55 -7.08 -0.45
N ASP A 102 -11.42 -6.62 0.44
CA ASP A 102 -12.66 -5.92 0.12
C ASP A 102 -12.71 -4.49 0.71
N HIS A 103 -11.74 -4.17 1.53
CA HIS A 103 -11.56 -2.84 2.13
C HIS A 103 -10.08 -2.58 2.44
N TRP A 104 -9.75 -1.34 2.73
CA TRP A 104 -8.39 -0.96 3.11
C TRP A 104 -8.32 0.10 4.21
N PRO A 105 -7.22 0.11 4.94
CA PRO A 105 -6.05 -0.76 4.82
C PRO A 105 -6.30 -2.16 5.33
N MET A 106 -5.78 -3.19 4.64
CA MET A 106 -5.75 -4.58 5.10
C MET A 106 -4.30 -5.06 5.19
N VAL A 107 -3.99 -5.86 6.20
CA VAL A 107 -2.66 -6.42 6.42
C VAL A 107 -2.72 -7.94 6.39
N ALA A 108 -1.86 -8.55 5.57
CA ALA A 108 -1.63 -9.99 5.56
C ALA A 108 -0.31 -10.31 6.27
N ILE A 109 -0.33 -11.28 7.17
CA ILE A 109 0.81 -11.69 7.99
C ILE A 109 1.13 -13.15 7.70
N ASP A 110 2.36 -13.38 7.23
CA ASP A 110 2.92 -14.68 6.92
C ASP A 110 2.10 -15.53 5.93
N GLY A 111 1.29 -14.88 5.10
CA GLY A 111 0.41 -15.57 4.15
C GLY A 111 -0.78 -16.29 4.77
N LYS A 112 -0.93 -16.27 6.09
CA LYS A 112 -1.94 -17.04 6.85
C LYS A 112 -3.01 -16.18 7.52
N TYR A 113 -2.62 -15.04 8.05
CA TYR A 113 -3.49 -14.20 8.85
C TYR A 113 -3.75 -12.88 8.16
N THR A 114 -4.98 -12.39 8.26
CA THR A 114 -5.35 -11.05 7.81
C THR A 114 -5.96 -10.26 8.95
N THR A 115 -5.72 -8.95 8.96
CA THR A 115 -6.36 -8.01 9.87
C THR A 115 -6.47 -6.63 9.23
N SER A 116 -7.29 -5.79 9.82
CA SER A 116 -7.48 -4.38 9.46
C SER A 116 -7.97 -3.61 10.69
N PRO A 117 -8.00 -2.28 10.66
CA PRO A 117 -8.61 -1.50 11.75
C PRO A 117 -10.05 -1.92 12.03
N SER A 118 -10.87 -2.15 11.01
CA SER A 118 -12.25 -2.60 11.17
C SER A 118 -12.35 -4.02 11.75
N MET A 119 -11.51 -4.95 11.30
CA MET A 119 -11.48 -6.32 11.83
C MET A 119 -11.03 -6.37 13.30
N ALA A 120 -9.99 -5.60 13.64
CA ALA A 120 -9.46 -5.54 15.00
C ALA A 120 -10.48 -4.98 16.01
N ASN A 121 -11.42 -4.17 15.53
CA ASN A 121 -12.43 -3.49 16.36
C ASN A 121 -13.85 -4.04 16.17
N LYS A 122 -14.01 -5.19 15.53
CA LYS A 122 -15.33 -5.77 15.20
C LYS A 122 -16.24 -5.93 16.42
N ASN A 123 -15.67 -6.19 17.59
CA ASN A 123 -16.41 -6.41 18.84
C ASN A 123 -16.36 -5.20 19.79
N ALA A 124 -15.93 -4.03 19.32
CA ALA A 124 -15.91 -2.83 20.14
C ALA A 124 -17.35 -2.43 20.51
N THR A 125 -17.61 -2.21 21.80
CA THR A 125 -18.92 -1.82 22.32
C THR A 125 -19.13 -0.32 22.37
N ALA A 126 -18.07 0.47 22.17
CA ALA A 126 -18.10 1.92 22.15
C ALA A 126 -17.55 2.47 20.84
N ALA A 127 -17.99 3.67 20.45
CA ALA A 127 -17.43 4.37 19.31
C ALA A 127 -15.95 4.71 19.59
N MET A 128 -15.10 4.40 18.62
CA MET A 128 -13.66 4.64 18.69
C MET A 128 -13.25 5.64 17.61
N SER A 129 -12.32 6.51 17.94
CA SER A 129 -11.67 7.36 16.93
C SER A 129 -10.85 6.50 15.95
N GLU A 130 -10.58 7.04 14.76
CA GLU A 130 -9.73 6.37 13.77
C GLU A 130 -8.35 6.01 14.35
N ALA A 131 -7.74 6.92 15.10
CA ALA A 131 -6.44 6.68 15.75
C ALA A 131 -6.52 5.48 16.73
N GLN A 132 -7.57 5.40 17.55
CA GLN A 132 -7.76 4.28 18.46
C GLN A 132 -7.94 2.95 17.71
N GLN A 133 -8.69 2.96 16.60
CA GLN A 133 -8.88 1.77 15.76
C GLN A 133 -7.55 1.31 15.14
N GLN A 134 -6.73 2.26 14.70
CA GLN A 134 -5.40 1.97 14.16
C GLN A 134 -4.47 1.39 15.22
N ASP A 135 -4.42 1.98 16.42
CA ASP A 135 -3.59 1.48 17.53
C ASP A 135 -3.99 0.04 17.93
N GLN A 136 -5.28 -0.25 17.97
CA GLN A 136 -5.75 -1.61 18.25
C GLN A 136 -5.35 -2.58 17.13
N ALA A 137 -5.42 -2.17 15.88
CA ALA A 137 -4.95 -2.99 14.75
C ALA A 137 -3.46 -3.30 14.87
N LEU A 138 -2.62 -2.34 15.29
CA LEU A 138 -1.20 -2.57 15.52
C LEU A 138 -0.95 -3.59 16.64
N ALA A 139 -1.74 -3.56 17.73
CA ALA A 139 -1.65 -4.55 18.80
C ALA A 139 -2.04 -5.97 18.31
N VAL A 140 -3.09 -6.07 17.48
CA VAL A 140 -3.46 -7.35 16.84
C VAL A 140 -2.36 -7.83 15.90
N MET A 141 -1.72 -6.94 15.15
CA MET A 141 -0.59 -7.29 14.28
C MET A 141 0.61 -7.82 15.10
N ASP A 142 0.94 -7.22 16.25
CA ASP A 142 1.99 -7.73 17.15
C ASP A 142 1.69 -9.16 17.60
N PHE A 143 0.44 -9.42 18.01
CA PHE A 143 0.01 -10.77 18.39
C PHE A 143 0.13 -11.77 17.23
N LEU A 144 -0.35 -11.40 16.04
CA LEU A 144 -0.32 -12.28 14.87
C LEU A 144 1.10 -12.57 14.38
N VAL A 145 2.02 -11.60 14.45
CA VAL A 145 3.44 -11.81 14.15
C VAL A 145 4.05 -12.80 15.12
N ALA A 146 3.79 -12.65 16.44
CA ALA A 146 4.29 -13.58 17.45
C ALA A 146 3.73 -14.99 17.24
N LYS A 147 2.42 -15.11 16.95
CA LYS A 147 1.77 -16.38 16.66
C LYS A 147 2.36 -17.08 15.44
N ALA A 148 2.50 -16.35 14.32
CA ALA A 148 3.07 -16.90 13.08
C ALA A 148 4.51 -17.42 13.29
N LYS A 149 5.29 -16.76 14.14
CA LYS A 149 6.66 -17.21 14.49
C LYS A 149 6.65 -18.46 15.36
N ALA A 150 5.75 -18.55 16.32
CA ALA A 150 5.63 -19.73 17.19
C ALA A 150 5.26 -20.98 16.39
N GLU A 151 4.48 -20.84 15.33
CA GLU A 151 4.06 -21.94 14.43
C GLU A 151 5.16 -22.43 13.47
N LYS A 152 6.28 -21.72 13.35
CA LYS A 152 7.44 -22.12 12.53
C LYS A 152 8.51 -22.88 13.30
N LYS A 153 8.34 -23.00 14.60
CA LYS A 153 9.23 -23.79 15.47
C LYS A 153 8.73 -25.23 15.58
#